data_8289df6f9c8884c097576f5e53f5997c
#
_entry.id   8289df6f9c8884c097576f5e53f5997c
#
_cell.length_a   1.000
_cell.length_b   1.000
_cell.length_c   1.000
_cell.angle_alpha   90.00
_cell.angle_beta   90.00
_cell.angle_gamma   90.00
#
_symmetry.space_group_name_H-M   'P 1'
#
loop_
_entity.id
_entity.type
_entity.pdbx_description
1 polymer ?
#
loop_
_entity_poly.entity_id
_entity_poly.type
_entity_poly.pdbx_seq_one_letter_code
_entity_poly.pdbx_strand_id
1 'polypeptide(L)'
;TLTPKKTVEVEDIRLEIPVKAEVGSFFLGAGLPGQETPQQYNGKWDAAERKVEEPGISLATSKEQHGLWPFDSFWIGNAHAGIHCEFRGSTYSGPLLNLYRPAYPESWYNGGKGGFSIRKESGKVQVTAYSGSRTLEAEKPIHFDFAMIITPVKPIHFDRQFTDRYYHNGPKPTPQAEDLKAGIRIINMHQGNEYNPFINYPFLTGDKIKNFTKEWHQKGCKVKIYYTLRELSNATAEIWAIRSLGHEILKDGKGGGFPWCREHFVTDYTPQWYEHFEYTNELGITADASILTAESDSRWYNYYIEGLAWMVRNYDIDGIYLDDVSFDRCILKRMRRAMESVKPDCLIDLHSNTGFSKGPVNQYMEFFPYIDKLWFGESFLYDKMSAANWLVESSGIPFGLTGDMLFRGGNAWLGMQYGMTVRYPWFTEGV
;
A
#
# COMPACT_ATOMS: atom_id res chain seq x y z
N THR A 1 -18.47 0.66 -23.43
CA THR A 1 -18.18 0.51 -24.88
C THR A 1 -19.21 1.26 -25.68
N LEU A 2 -18.75 2.04 -26.68
CA LEU A 2 -19.58 2.73 -27.66
C LEU A 2 -19.27 2.16 -29.05
N THR A 3 -20.32 1.76 -29.80
CA THR A 3 -20.17 1.29 -31.17
C THR A 3 -21.10 2.13 -32.05
N PRO A 4 -20.60 3.14 -32.77
CA PRO A 4 -21.42 4.02 -33.57
C PRO A 4 -21.88 3.31 -34.83
N LYS A 5 -23.15 3.50 -35.22
CA LYS A 5 -23.70 2.93 -36.45
C LYS A 5 -23.29 3.67 -37.72
N LYS A 6 -22.80 4.89 -37.57
CA LYS A 6 -22.28 5.73 -38.65
C LYS A 6 -21.11 6.54 -38.13
N THR A 7 -20.21 6.95 -39.00
CA THR A 7 -19.12 7.88 -38.62
C THR A 7 -19.71 9.21 -38.19
N VAL A 8 -19.28 9.69 -37.01
CA VAL A 8 -19.78 10.92 -36.40
C VAL A 8 -18.66 11.66 -35.68
N GLU A 9 -18.64 12.97 -35.82
CA GLU A 9 -17.81 13.85 -34.98
C GLU A 9 -18.52 14.13 -33.66
N VAL A 10 -17.80 13.99 -32.55
CA VAL A 10 -18.29 14.33 -31.22
C VAL A 10 -17.37 15.36 -30.58
N GLU A 11 -17.94 16.32 -29.89
CA GLU A 11 -17.17 17.34 -29.20
C GLU A 11 -16.48 16.81 -27.94
N ASP A 12 -17.15 15.85 -27.28
CA ASP A 12 -16.62 15.23 -26.05
C ASP A 12 -17.40 13.95 -25.70
N ILE A 13 -16.72 13.07 -24.95
CA ILE A 13 -17.31 11.96 -24.22
C ILE A 13 -16.81 12.07 -22.81
N ARG A 14 -17.72 12.16 -21.82
CA ARG A 14 -17.36 12.43 -20.44
C ARG A 14 -18.09 11.54 -19.45
N LEU A 15 -17.46 11.34 -18.30
CA LEU A 15 -18.04 10.80 -17.10
C LEU A 15 -18.21 11.93 -16.09
N GLU A 16 -19.43 12.19 -15.68
CA GLU A 16 -19.76 13.19 -14.68
C GLU A 16 -20.12 12.52 -13.36
N ILE A 17 -19.45 12.90 -12.29
CA ILE A 17 -19.61 12.34 -10.95
C ILE A 17 -20.02 13.50 -10.02
N PRO A 18 -21.33 13.70 -9.81
CA PRO A 18 -21.80 14.69 -8.85
C PRO A 18 -21.68 14.12 -7.43
N VAL A 19 -20.94 14.80 -6.57
CA VAL A 19 -20.77 14.44 -5.15
C VAL A 19 -21.44 15.54 -4.33
N LYS A 20 -22.25 15.18 -3.33
CA LYS A 20 -22.83 16.17 -2.41
C LYS A 20 -21.72 17.01 -1.77
N ALA A 21 -21.91 18.31 -1.63
CA ALA A 21 -20.90 19.22 -1.10
C ALA A 21 -20.42 18.81 0.31
N GLU A 22 -21.33 18.31 1.14
CA GLU A 22 -21.04 17.80 2.48
C GLU A 22 -20.14 16.55 2.48
N VAL A 23 -20.22 15.73 1.44
CA VAL A 23 -19.37 14.54 1.27
C VAL A 23 -18.05 14.91 0.60
N GLY A 24 -18.08 15.71 -0.45
CA GLY A 24 -16.91 16.07 -1.26
C GLY A 24 -15.98 17.09 -0.60
N SER A 25 -15.69 16.94 0.70
CA SER A 25 -14.89 17.88 1.48
C SER A 25 -13.40 17.81 1.17
N PHE A 26 -12.89 16.60 0.89
CA PHE A 26 -11.48 16.33 0.63
C PHE A 26 -11.28 15.65 -0.71
N PHE A 27 -10.09 15.81 -1.25
CA PHE A 27 -9.70 15.29 -2.56
C PHE A 27 -8.26 14.79 -2.54
N LEU A 28 -7.99 13.75 -3.32
CA LEU A 28 -6.66 13.17 -3.52
C LEU A 28 -6.58 12.54 -4.91
N GLY A 29 -5.49 12.73 -5.61
CA GLY A 29 -5.24 12.11 -6.92
C GLY A 29 -5.45 13.06 -8.09
N ALA A 30 -5.45 12.56 -9.30
CA ALA A 30 -5.46 13.35 -10.53
C ALA A 30 -4.42 14.48 -10.53
N GLY A 31 -3.23 14.20 -9.94
CA GLY A 31 -2.14 15.15 -9.80
C GLY A 31 -2.23 16.10 -8.60
N LEU A 32 -3.16 15.87 -7.68
CA LEU A 32 -3.30 16.65 -6.45
C LEU A 32 -3.02 15.79 -5.21
N PRO A 33 -2.34 16.35 -4.18
CA PRO A 33 -2.18 15.69 -2.89
C PRO A 33 -3.49 15.60 -2.12
N GLY A 34 -3.46 14.87 -1.01
CA GLY A 34 -4.53 14.88 -0.03
C GLY A 34 -4.75 16.28 0.52
N GLN A 35 -5.88 16.86 0.24
CA GLN A 35 -6.19 18.25 0.58
C GLN A 35 -7.70 18.49 0.68
N GLU A 36 -8.09 19.65 1.14
CA GLU A 36 -9.46 20.11 0.94
C GLU A 36 -9.77 20.20 -0.55
N THR A 37 -10.96 19.75 -0.94
CA THR A 37 -11.36 19.81 -2.34
C THR A 37 -11.26 21.24 -2.88
N PRO A 38 -10.52 21.49 -3.96
CA PRO A 38 -10.35 22.81 -4.52
C PRO A 38 -11.68 23.37 -5.06
N GLN A 39 -11.82 24.69 -5.05
CA GLN A 39 -12.99 25.37 -5.63
C GLN A 39 -13.12 25.06 -7.12
N GLN A 40 -12.00 25.03 -7.81
CA GLN A 40 -11.89 24.68 -9.22
C GLN A 40 -10.52 24.08 -9.50
N TYR A 41 -10.48 23.02 -10.31
CA TYR A 41 -9.24 22.43 -10.81
C TYR A 41 -9.45 21.86 -12.21
N ASN A 42 -8.43 21.98 -13.05
CA ASN A 42 -8.39 21.36 -14.37
C ASN A 42 -7.04 20.62 -14.52
N GLY A 43 -7.09 19.32 -14.69
CA GLY A 43 -5.93 18.46 -14.93
C GLY A 43 -5.96 17.87 -16.33
N LYS A 44 -4.82 17.36 -16.75
CA LYS A 44 -4.65 16.58 -17.98
C LYS A 44 -4.31 15.15 -17.63
N TRP A 45 -4.65 14.20 -18.51
CA TRP A 45 -4.19 12.80 -18.37
C TRP A 45 -2.69 12.64 -18.68
N ASP A 46 -2.00 13.75 -18.81
CA ASP A 46 -0.58 13.78 -19.11
C ASP A 46 0.21 13.62 -17.81
N ALA A 47 0.80 12.44 -17.61
CA ALA A 47 1.67 12.13 -16.48
C ALA A 47 3.09 12.71 -16.65
N ALA A 48 3.33 13.53 -17.68
CA ALA A 48 4.62 14.12 -17.90
C ALA A 48 5.02 14.97 -16.69
N GLU A 49 6.02 14.47 -15.98
CA GLU A 49 6.92 15.16 -15.06
C GLU A 49 6.32 16.31 -14.21
N ARG A 50 5.28 16.05 -13.44
CA ARG A 50 5.02 16.95 -12.32
C ARG A 50 6.00 16.61 -11.20
N LYS A 51 6.96 17.49 -11.01
CA LYS A 51 7.66 17.61 -9.74
C LYS A 51 6.63 18.06 -8.71
N VAL A 52 6.20 17.13 -7.89
CA VAL A 52 5.34 17.49 -6.77
C VAL A 52 6.27 17.90 -5.64
N GLU A 53 6.53 19.19 -5.55
CA GLU A 53 7.06 19.81 -4.33
C GLU A 53 5.89 19.95 -3.36
N GLU A 54 5.64 18.90 -2.57
CA GLU A 54 4.57 18.95 -1.59
C GLU A 54 5.10 19.24 -0.20
N PRO A 55 4.50 20.22 0.46
CA PRO A 55 4.71 20.37 1.89
C PRO A 55 4.24 19.09 2.58
N GLY A 56 5.11 18.43 3.32
CA GLY A 56 4.76 17.26 4.12
C GLY A 56 5.08 15.90 3.51
N ILE A 57 5.43 15.80 2.23
CA ILE A 57 5.94 14.57 1.66
C ILE A 57 7.42 14.75 1.35
N SER A 58 8.26 13.98 2.05
CA SER A 58 9.68 13.95 1.74
C SER A 58 9.90 13.15 0.47
N LEU A 59 10.24 13.83 -0.60
CA LEU A 59 10.82 13.21 -1.79
C LEU A 59 12.30 12.84 -1.57
N ALA A 60 12.70 12.82 -0.33
CA ALA A 60 14.07 12.79 0.10
C ALA A 60 14.65 11.41 -0.02
N THR A 61 15.03 10.95 -1.20
CA THR A 61 16.13 9.98 -1.17
C THR A 61 16.91 9.89 -2.45
N SER A 62 16.48 10.44 -3.55
CA SER A 62 17.36 10.65 -4.68
C SER A 62 16.87 11.74 -5.63
N LYS A 63 17.81 12.47 -6.23
CA LYS A 63 17.53 13.46 -7.28
C LYS A 63 16.81 12.85 -8.51
N GLU A 64 16.80 11.53 -8.63
CA GLU A 64 16.19 10.78 -9.73
C GLU A 64 14.77 10.29 -9.42
N GLN A 65 14.30 10.50 -8.21
CA GLN A 65 13.04 9.96 -7.73
C GLN A 65 11.96 11.04 -7.58
N HIS A 66 11.73 11.81 -8.61
CA HIS A 66 10.58 12.68 -8.65
C HIS A 66 9.32 11.82 -8.74
N GLY A 67 8.43 11.94 -7.75
CA GLY A 67 7.18 11.22 -7.72
C GLY A 67 6.33 11.58 -8.93
N LEU A 68 6.04 10.60 -9.76
CA LEU A 68 4.97 10.69 -10.72
C LEU A 68 3.67 10.53 -9.93
N TRP A 69 2.86 11.55 -9.85
CA TRP A 69 1.52 11.41 -9.30
C TRP A 69 0.64 10.72 -10.34
N PRO A 70 -0.12 9.72 -9.96
CA PRO A 70 -1.03 9.09 -10.89
C PRO A 70 -2.12 10.09 -11.30
N PHE A 71 -2.24 10.28 -12.59
CA PHE A 71 -3.31 11.07 -13.17
C PHE A 71 -4.53 10.24 -13.51
N ASP A 72 -4.38 8.93 -13.45
CA ASP A 72 -5.37 7.95 -13.84
C ASP A 72 -6.35 7.58 -12.72
N SER A 73 -6.19 8.17 -11.54
CA SER A 73 -7.07 7.89 -10.41
C SER A 73 -7.25 9.08 -9.48
N PHE A 74 -8.37 9.10 -8.77
CA PHE A 74 -8.64 10.06 -7.71
C PHE A 74 -9.54 9.46 -6.62
N TRP A 75 -9.51 10.07 -5.46
CA TRP A 75 -10.51 9.89 -4.42
C TRP A 75 -11.10 11.24 -4.02
N ILE A 76 -12.43 11.28 -3.78
CA ILE A 76 -13.15 12.43 -3.23
C ILE A 76 -14.09 11.94 -2.13
N GLY A 77 -14.10 12.61 -0.99
CA GLY A 77 -14.94 12.19 0.13
C GLY A 77 -14.71 12.96 1.41
N ASN A 78 -15.16 12.36 2.50
CA ASN A 78 -14.90 12.74 3.87
C ASN A 78 -14.67 11.48 4.72
N ALA A 79 -14.68 11.62 6.06
CA ALA A 79 -14.51 10.48 6.97
C ALA A 79 -15.64 9.44 6.92
N HIS A 80 -16.81 9.79 6.38
CA HIS A 80 -18.01 8.97 6.43
C HIS A 80 -18.44 8.39 5.08
N ALA A 81 -18.08 9.06 4.00
CA ALA A 81 -18.43 8.64 2.65
C ALA A 81 -17.45 9.19 1.63
N GLY A 82 -17.20 8.43 0.60
CA GLY A 82 -16.35 8.85 -0.51
C GLY A 82 -16.39 7.87 -1.66
N ILE A 83 -15.72 8.23 -2.72
CA ILE A 83 -15.56 7.41 -3.91
C ILE A 83 -14.13 7.53 -4.44
N HIS A 84 -13.51 6.39 -4.69
CA HIS A 84 -12.29 6.28 -5.47
C HIS A 84 -12.67 5.89 -6.89
N CYS A 85 -12.04 6.49 -7.87
CA CYS A 85 -12.23 6.19 -9.28
C CYS A 85 -10.88 6.05 -9.97
N GLU A 86 -10.74 5.00 -10.77
CA GLU A 86 -9.58 4.73 -11.62
C GLU A 86 -10.01 4.70 -13.09
N PHE A 87 -9.20 5.30 -13.96
CA PHE A 87 -9.40 5.29 -15.38
C PHE A 87 -8.36 4.38 -16.03
N ARG A 88 -8.83 3.44 -16.86
CA ARG A 88 -8.02 2.32 -17.31
C ARG A 88 -7.87 2.33 -18.82
N GLY A 89 -6.70 1.97 -19.30
CA GLY A 89 -6.40 1.69 -20.70
C GLY A 89 -6.23 0.20 -20.96
N SER A 90 -5.96 -0.16 -22.19
CA SER A 90 -5.78 -1.56 -22.62
C SER A 90 -4.56 -2.24 -21.97
N THR A 91 -3.55 -1.45 -21.58
CA THR A 91 -2.32 -1.92 -20.96
C THR A 91 -2.28 -1.72 -19.45
N TYR A 92 -3.43 -1.39 -18.85
CA TYR A 92 -3.52 -1.18 -17.41
C TYR A 92 -3.22 -2.48 -16.64
N SER A 93 -2.25 -2.43 -15.74
CA SER A 93 -1.78 -3.57 -14.94
C SER A 93 -1.84 -3.33 -13.43
N GLY A 94 -2.66 -2.38 -13.01
CA GLY A 94 -2.88 -2.03 -11.61
C GLY A 94 -2.30 -0.66 -11.26
N PRO A 95 -2.81 -0.01 -10.21
CA PRO A 95 -2.46 1.36 -9.87
C PRO A 95 -0.99 1.52 -9.49
N LEU A 96 -0.41 0.59 -8.75
CA LEU A 96 1.00 0.64 -8.39
C LEU A 96 1.92 0.48 -9.60
N LEU A 97 1.64 -0.48 -10.47
CA LEU A 97 2.43 -0.66 -11.69
C LEU A 97 2.34 0.55 -12.61
N ASN A 98 1.17 1.13 -12.72
CA ASN A 98 0.96 2.30 -13.55
C ASN A 98 1.76 3.53 -13.06
N LEU A 99 2.05 3.62 -11.77
CA LEU A 99 2.93 4.64 -11.22
C LEU A 99 4.37 4.55 -11.77
N TYR A 100 4.89 3.32 -11.90
CA TYR A 100 6.27 3.08 -12.36
C TYR A 100 6.41 2.91 -13.86
N ARG A 101 5.35 2.49 -14.51
CA ARG A 101 5.25 2.31 -15.97
C ARG A 101 3.96 2.98 -16.44
N PRO A 102 3.93 4.32 -16.48
CA PRO A 102 2.72 5.05 -16.82
C PRO A 102 2.15 4.59 -18.16
N ALA A 103 0.93 4.10 -18.10
CA ALA A 103 0.13 3.80 -19.28
C ALA A 103 -1.07 4.73 -19.27
N TYR A 104 -1.19 5.55 -20.28
CA TYR A 104 -2.33 6.45 -20.37
C TYR A 104 -3.62 5.64 -20.63
N PRO A 105 -4.74 6.01 -20.02
CA PRO A 105 -6.04 5.47 -20.40
C PRO A 105 -6.43 6.02 -21.78
N GLU A 106 -6.06 5.33 -22.86
CA GLU A 106 -5.98 5.83 -24.23
C GLU A 106 -7.25 6.56 -24.68
N SER A 107 -8.41 5.99 -24.36
CA SER A 107 -9.70 6.57 -24.74
C SER A 107 -10.01 7.86 -24.00
N TRP A 108 -9.59 7.95 -22.72
CA TRP A 108 -9.72 9.17 -21.93
C TRP A 108 -8.67 10.21 -22.30
N TYR A 109 -7.44 9.78 -22.53
CA TYR A 109 -6.32 10.65 -22.92
C TYR A 109 -6.53 11.29 -24.30
N ASN A 110 -6.96 10.52 -25.26
CA ASN A 110 -7.29 10.96 -26.62
C ASN A 110 -6.24 11.88 -27.25
N GLY A 111 -4.96 11.46 -27.18
CA GLY A 111 -3.85 12.24 -27.73
C GLY A 111 -3.66 13.60 -27.07
N GLY A 112 -3.96 13.71 -25.77
CA GLY A 112 -3.81 14.95 -24.98
C GLY A 112 -5.03 15.88 -25.01
N LYS A 113 -6.11 15.52 -25.73
CA LYS A 113 -7.35 16.32 -25.74
C LYS A 113 -8.18 16.12 -24.49
N GLY A 114 -8.07 14.94 -23.87
CA GLY A 114 -8.80 14.59 -22.65
C GLY A 114 -8.21 15.25 -21.40
N GLY A 115 -8.98 15.21 -20.33
CA GLY A 115 -8.58 15.76 -19.06
C GLY A 115 -9.58 15.49 -17.94
N PHE A 116 -9.35 16.16 -16.86
CA PHE A 116 -10.09 16.03 -15.62
C PHE A 116 -10.42 17.41 -15.05
N SER A 117 -11.60 17.59 -14.49
CA SER A 117 -11.97 18.85 -13.84
C SER A 117 -12.76 18.63 -12.55
N ILE A 118 -12.55 19.53 -11.60
CA ILE A 118 -13.32 19.68 -10.37
C ILE A 118 -13.95 21.05 -10.39
N ARG A 119 -15.20 21.16 -9.96
CA ARG A 119 -15.88 22.43 -9.74
C ARG A 119 -16.83 22.31 -8.55
N LYS A 120 -16.64 23.14 -7.54
CA LYS A 120 -17.62 23.32 -6.47
C LYS A 120 -18.77 24.20 -6.98
N GLU A 121 -19.97 23.70 -6.84
CA GLU A 121 -21.20 24.39 -7.17
C GLU A 121 -22.09 24.45 -5.91
N SER A 122 -23.24 25.15 -5.99
CA SER A 122 -24.16 25.16 -4.89
C SER A 122 -24.68 23.74 -4.58
N GLY A 123 -24.37 23.23 -3.39
CA GLY A 123 -24.84 21.92 -2.91
C GLY A 123 -24.10 20.70 -3.48
N LYS A 124 -23.15 20.84 -4.41
CA LYS A 124 -22.40 19.72 -4.95
C LYS A 124 -20.97 20.07 -5.35
N VAL A 125 -20.14 19.06 -5.46
CA VAL A 125 -18.86 19.08 -6.17
C VAL A 125 -19.03 18.26 -7.43
N GLN A 126 -18.86 18.90 -8.58
CA GLN A 126 -18.89 18.22 -9.87
C GLN A 126 -17.46 17.80 -10.21
N VAL A 127 -17.26 16.49 -10.34
CA VAL A 127 -16.04 15.88 -10.87
C VAL A 127 -16.35 15.39 -12.28
N THR A 128 -15.48 15.73 -13.24
CA THR A 128 -15.68 15.37 -14.63
C THR A 128 -14.39 14.82 -15.23
N ALA A 129 -14.43 13.62 -15.74
CA ALA A 129 -13.41 13.06 -16.63
C ALA A 129 -13.92 13.21 -18.06
N TYR A 130 -13.13 13.82 -18.92
CA TYR A 130 -13.53 14.09 -20.31
C TYR A 130 -12.43 13.67 -21.29
N SER A 131 -12.87 13.31 -22.51
CA SER A 131 -11.97 12.83 -23.56
C SER A 131 -11.67 13.87 -24.65
N GLY A 132 -12.42 14.96 -24.70
CA GLY A 132 -12.34 15.96 -25.76
C GLY A 132 -12.83 15.44 -27.13
N SER A 133 -12.70 16.28 -28.12
CA SER A 133 -13.25 16.04 -29.46
C SER A 133 -12.57 14.88 -30.19
N ARG A 134 -13.39 14.09 -30.90
CA ARG A 134 -12.93 12.97 -31.74
C ARG A 134 -13.93 12.56 -32.81
N THR A 135 -13.42 11.87 -33.81
CA THR A 135 -14.23 11.14 -34.76
C THR A 135 -14.49 9.74 -34.24
N LEU A 136 -15.73 9.32 -34.17
CA LEU A 136 -16.15 7.94 -33.97
C LEU A 136 -16.45 7.30 -35.31
N GLU A 137 -15.70 6.26 -35.66
CA GLU A 137 -15.85 5.56 -36.95
C GLU A 137 -16.96 4.54 -36.87
N ALA A 138 -17.73 4.42 -37.96
CA ALA A 138 -18.80 3.45 -38.07
C ALA A 138 -18.33 2.03 -37.75
N GLU A 139 -19.13 1.29 -36.98
CA GLU A 139 -18.91 -0.11 -36.59
C GLU A 139 -17.57 -0.38 -35.82
N LYS A 140 -16.81 0.66 -35.49
CA LYS A 140 -15.60 0.52 -34.66
C LYS A 140 -15.92 0.80 -33.21
N PRO A 141 -15.80 -0.20 -32.30
CA PRO A 141 -16.04 0.02 -30.88
C PRO A 141 -14.93 0.83 -30.25
N ILE A 142 -15.29 1.73 -29.36
CA ILE A 142 -14.37 2.42 -28.45
C ILE A 142 -14.73 2.10 -27.01
N HIS A 143 -13.73 1.85 -26.18
CA HIS A 143 -13.91 1.48 -24.78
C HIS A 143 -13.46 2.62 -23.88
N PHE A 144 -14.31 2.98 -22.91
CA PHE A 144 -14.00 3.90 -21.82
C PHE A 144 -14.07 3.11 -20.52
N ASP A 145 -12.91 2.62 -20.09
CA ASP A 145 -12.84 1.75 -18.93
C ASP A 145 -12.53 2.57 -17.69
N PHE A 146 -13.25 2.29 -16.62
CA PHE A 146 -13.04 2.85 -15.30
C PHE A 146 -13.54 1.89 -14.21
N ALA A 147 -12.98 2.02 -13.01
CA ALA A 147 -13.43 1.30 -11.85
C ALA A 147 -13.73 2.26 -10.70
N MET A 148 -14.68 1.91 -9.86
CA MET A 148 -15.06 2.71 -8.70
C MET A 148 -15.08 1.87 -7.43
N ILE A 149 -14.60 2.45 -6.33
CA ILE A 149 -14.66 1.87 -4.99
C ILE A 149 -15.35 2.89 -4.08
N ILE A 150 -16.41 2.45 -3.41
CA ILE A 150 -17.08 3.28 -2.39
C ILE A 150 -16.29 3.15 -1.08
N THR A 151 -16.06 4.26 -0.42
CA THR A 151 -15.37 4.32 0.87
C THR A 151 -16.30 4.91 1.95
N PRO A 152 -16.08 4.55 3.22
CA PRO A 152 -15.13 3.55 3.72
C PRO A 152 -15.47 2.15 3.19
N VAL A 153 -14.42 1.33 2.91
CA VAL A 153 -14.58 -0.03 2.37
C VAL A 153 -15.10 -1.03 3.40
N LYS A 154 -15.04 -0.66 4.67
CA LYS A 154 -15.58 -1.38 5.82
C LYS A 154 -15.86 -0.41 6.97
N PRO A 155 -16.72 -0.78 7.93
CA PRO A 155 -16.95 0.04 9.10
C PRO A 155 -15.65 0.29 9.87
N ILE A 156 -15.44 1.52 10.29
CA ILE A 156 -14.30 1.86 11.14
C ILE A 156 -14.63 1.59 12.60
N HIS A 157 -13.68 1.00 13.32
CA HIS A 157 -13.75 0.77 14.75
C HIS A 157 -12.79 1.73 15.45
N PHE A 158 -13.24 2.95 15.72
CA PHE A 158 -12.41 3.98 16.33
C PHE A 158 -11.82 3.57 17.68
N ASP A 159 -12.56 2.81 18.49
CA ASP A 159 -12.05 2.33 19.77
C ASP A 159 -10.76 1.52 19.60
N ARG A 160 -10.65 0.74 18.54
CA ARG A 160 -9.46 -0.08 18.25
C ARG A 160 -8.23 0.74 17.93
N GLN A 161 -8.37 1.97 17.45
CA GLN A 161 -7.24 2.87 17.21
C GLN A 161 -6.42 3.13 18.47
N PHE A 162 -7.11 3.22 19.63
CA PHE A 162 -6.47 3.56 20.90
C PHE A 162 -6.31 2.36 21.85
N THR A 163 -7.10 1.31 21.67
CA THR A 163 -7.04 0.09 22.50
C THR A 163 -6.12 -0.98 21.92
N ASP A 164 -6.04 -1.11 20.61
CA ASP A 164 -5.17 -2.06 19.93
C ASP A 164 -3.80 -1.42 19.69
N ARG A 165 -3.09 -1.09 20.76
CA ARG A 165 -1.77 -0.46 20.67
C ARG A 165 -0.70 -1.47 20.31
N TYR A 166 0.14 -1.07 19.37
CA TYR A 166 1.17 -1.91 18.78
C TYR A 166 2.53 -1.67 19.41
N TYR A 167 3.22 -2.76 19.70
CA TYR A 167 4.65 -2.78 19.96
C TYR A 167 5.37 -3.25 18.69
N HIS A 168 6.28 -2.46 18.19
CA HIS A 168 7.03 -2.77 17.00
C HIS A 168 8.49 -2.32 17.16
N ASN A 169 9.36 -3.25 17.50
CA ASN A 169 10.80 -3.03 17.65
C ASN A 169 11.55 -4.16 16.95
N GLY A 170 12.31 -3.84 15.90
CA GLY A 170 13.02 -4.83 15.11
C GLY A 170 14.02 -5.64 15.94
N PRO A 171 15.02 -4.99 16.57
CA PRO A 171 16.06 -5.71 17.31
C PRO A 171 15.57 -6.35 18.61
N LYS A 172 14.54 -5.79 19.23
CA LYS A 172 14.05 -6.20 20.56
C LYS A 172 12.53 -6.41 20.51
N PRO A 173 12.05 -7.54 19.96
CA PRO A 173 10.61 -7.74 19.78
C PRO A 173 9.84 -8.03 21.07
N THR A 174 10.52 -8.11 22.21
CA THR A 174 9.94 -8.47 23.51
C THR A 174 9.56 -7.21 24.31
N PRO A 175 8.25 -6.90 24.46
CA PRO A 175 7.81 -5.80 25.33
C PRO A 175 8.20 -6.01 26.80
N GLN A 176 8.38 -4.92 27.52
CA GLN A 176 8.63 -4.93 28.95
C GLN A 176 7.31 -4.78 29.75
N ALA A 177 7.38 -4.95 31.05
CA ALA A 177 6.18 -4.82 31.90
C ALA A 177 5.55 -3.42 31.83
N GLU A 178 6.36 -2.40 31.65
CA GLU A 178 5.95 -1.01 31.48
C GLU A 178 5.16 -0.80 30.19
N ASP A 179 5.55 -1.49 29.10
CA ASP A 179 4.86 -1.43 27.81
C ASP A 179 3.44 -1.98 27.91
N LEU A 180 3.27 -3.09 28.63
CA LEU A 180 1.95 -3.66 28.92
C LEU A 180 1.08 -2.71 29.76
N LYS A 181 1.68 -2.04 30.75
CA LYS A 181 0.98 -1.01 31.55
C LYS A 181 0.59 0.19 30.69
N ALA A 182 1.42 0.53 29.69
CA ALA A 182 1.11 1.58 28.72
C ALA A 182 0.02 1.18 27.70
N GLY A 183 -0.48 -0.05 27.78
CA GLY A 183 -1.62 -0.50 27.00
C GLY A 183 -1.28 -1.27 25.72
N ILE A 184 -0.03 -1.72 25.55
CA ILE A 184 0.33 -2.59 24.41
C ILE A 184 -0.50 -3.88 24.45
N ARG A 185 -1.09 -4.23 23.29
CA ARG A 185 -1.92 -5.43 23.09
C ARG A 185 -1.57 -6.23 21.85
N ILE A 186 -0.79 -5.66 20.94
CA ILE A 186 -0.38 -6.32 19.71
C ILE A 186 1.14 -6.17 19.56
N ILE A 187 1.81 -7.28 19.39
CA ILE A 187 3.26 -7.32 19.14
C ILE A 187 3.47 -7.59 17.66
N ASN A 188 4.19 -6.73 17.00
CA ASN A 188 4.60 -6.88 15.62
C ASN A 188 6.08 -7.31 15.59
N MET A 189 6.31 -8.61 15.48
CA MET A 189 7.64 -9.20 15.43
C MET A 189 8.26 -8.95 14.05
N HIS A 190 9.17 -8.00 13.97
CA HIS A 190 9.90 -7.70 12.74
C HIS A 190 10.89 -8.83 12.40
N GLN A 191 11.49 -8.79 11.21
CA GLN A 191 12.62 -9.67 10.87
C GLN A 191 13.94 -9.14 11.48
N GLY A 192 14.99 -9.95 11.43
CA GLY A 192 16.33 -9.57 11.86
C GLY A 192 16.56 -9.66 13.37
N ASN A 193 15.84 -10.55 14.07
CA ASN A 193 16.04 -10.82 15.49
C ASN A 193 16.07 -12.34 15.76
N GLU A 194 16.31 -12.74 17.00
CA GLU A 194 16.46 -14.16 17.37
C GLU A 194 15.23 -15.04 17.12
N TYR A 195 14.03 -14.47 17.05
CA TYR A 195 12.79 -15.21 16.80
C TYR A 195 12.48 -15.30 15.29
N ASN A 196 12.74 -14.23 14.56
CA ASN A 196 12.48 -14.14 13.12
C ASN A 196 13.71 -13.57 12.39
N PRO A 197 14.84 -14.32 12.35
CA PRO A 197 16.10 -13.81 11.83
C PRO A 197 16.15 -13.76 10.30
N PHE A 198 15.34 -14.60 9.62
CA PHE A 198 15.40 -14.77 8.17
C PHE A 198 14.22 -14.09 7.49
N ILE A 199 14.49 -13.17 6.60
CA ILE A 199 13.43 -12.42 5.93
C ILE A 199 12.51 -13.39 5.17
N ASN A 200 11.23 -13.29 5.46
CA ASN A 200 10.17 -14.11 4.86
C ASN A 200 10.33 -15.62 4.96
N TYR A 201 11.21 -16.09 5.85
CA TYR A 201 11.40 -17.51 6.09
C TYR A 201 11.46 -17.86 7.60
N PRO A 202 10.34 -17.76 8.32
CA PRO A 202 10.27 -18.00 9.76
C PRO A 202 10.31 -19.48 10.15
N PHE A 203 10.40 -20.39 9.20
CA PHE A 203 10.24 -21.84 9.45
C PHE A 203 11.43 -22.46 10.17
N LEU A 204 12.64 -21.91 10.04
CA LEU A 204 13.84 -22.42 10.73
C LEU A 204 13.82 -22.12 12.23
N THR A 205 13.07 -21.12 12.66
CA THR A 205 12.94 -20.70 14.05
C THR A 205 11.53 -20.89 14.61
N GLY A 206 10.77 -21.78 13.98
CA GLY A 206 9.36 -21.97 14.26
C GLY A 206 9.01 -22.27 15.71
N ASP A 207 9.82 -23.09 16.39
CA ASP A 207 9.63 -23.40 17.81
C ASP A 207 9.80 -22.15 18.70
N LYS A 208 10.77 -21.28 18.36
CA LYS A 208 10.96 -20.00 19.08
C LYS A 208 9.72 -19.11 18.88
N ILE A 209 9.24 -18.98 17.65
CA ILE A 209 8.04 -18.17 17.35
C ILE A 209 6.82 -18.73 18.07
N LYS A 210 6.60 -20.05 18.02
CA LYS A 210 5.48 -20.71 18.70
C LYS A 210 5.51 -20.50 20.22
N ASN A 211 6.66 -20.65 20.84
CA ASN A 211 6.81 -20.44 22.28
C ASN A 211 6.59 -18.97 22.63
N PHE A 212 7.12 -18.03 21.86
CA PHE A 212 6.90 -16.60 22.02
C PHE A 212 5.40 -16.26 21.91
N THR A 213 4.72 -16.74 20.87
CA THR A 213 3.29 -16.50 20.68
C THR A 213 2.47 -17.02 21.86
N LYS A 214 2.76 -18.27 22.31
CA LYS A 214 2.09 -18.87 23.47
C LYS A 214 2.29 -18.05 24.75
N GLU A 215 3.50 -17.57 25.00
CA GLU A 215 3.81 -16.75 26.16
C GLU A 215 3.03 -15.42 26.15
N TRP A 216 3.02 -14.75 24.99
CA TRP A 216 2.37 -13.45 24.88
C TRP A 216 0.85 -13.53 24.84
N HIS A 217 0.29 -14.60 24.34
CA HIS A 217 -1.15 -14.88 24.46
C HIS A 217 -1.57 -15.02 25.94
N GLN A 218 -0.75 -15.65 26.79
CA GLN A 218 -1.02 -15.74 28.22
C GLN A 218 -1.00 -14.35 28.91
N LYS A 219 -0.29 -13.39 28.34
CA LYS A 219 -0.26 -11.98 28.79
C LYS A 219 -1.34 -11.11 28.16
N GLY A 220 -2.22 -11.69 27.33
CA GLY A 220 -3.33 -11.01 26.66
C GLY A 220 -2.91 -10.19 25.45
N CYS A 221 -1.76 -10.49 24.85
CA CYS A 221 -1.29 -9.84 23.62
C CYS A 221 -1.48 -10.74 22.42
N LYS A 222 -1.85 -10.15 21.28
CA LYS A 222 -1.76 -10.78 19.96
C LYS A 222 -0.32 -10.69 19.45
N VAL A 223 0.09 -11.67 18.65
CA VAL A 223 1.42 -11.71 18.02
C VAL A 223 1.28 -11.80 16.51
N LYS A 224 1.88 -10.85 15.82
CA LYS A 224 2.01 -10.81 14.37
C LYS A 224 3.47 -10.89 13.98
N ILE A 225 3.74 -11.37 12.79
CA ILE A 225 5.11 -11.46 12.28
C ILE A 225 5.28 -10.69 10.98
N TYR A 226 6.49 -10.21 10.74
CA TYR A 226 6.89 -9.74 9.43
C TYR A 226 6.89 -10.91 8.46
N TYR A 227 6.07 -10.85 7.44
CA TYR A 227 5.99 -11.85 6.38
C TYR A 227 5.43 -11.19 5.12
N THR A 228 6.30 -10.75 4.25
CA THR A 228 5.97 -10.09 2.99
C THR A 228 6.35 -10.96 1.78
N LEU A 229 5.99 -10.53 0.59
CA LEU A 229 6.11 -11.37 -0.62
C LEU A 229 7.28 -10.98 -1.53
N ARG A 230 7.89 -9.85 -1.31
CA ARG A 230 8.83 -9.28 -2.28
C ARG A 230 10.24 -9.86 -2.21
N GLU A 231 10.67 -10.36 -1.07
CA GLU A 231 11.99 -10.93 -0.88
C GLU A 231 11.95 -12.28 -0.16
N LEU A 232 13.04 -13.03 -0.29
CA LEU A 232 13.22 -14.32 0.38
C LEU A 232 14.67 -14.47 0.82
N SER A 233 14.86 -14.95 2.05
CA SER A 233 16.18 -15.26 2.59
C SER A 233 16.89 -16.37 1.80
N ASN A 234 18.19 -16.23 1.62
CA ASN A 234 19.03 -17.30 1.09
C ASN A 234 19.17 -18.51 2.05
N ALA A 235 18.79 -18.33 3.31
CA ALA A 235 18.72 -19.42 4.29
C ALA A 235 17.52 -20.36 4.09
N THR A 236 16.62 -20.04 3.15
CA THR A 236 15.46 -20.87 2.81
C THR A 236 15.90 -22.28 2.41
N ALA A 237 15.37 -23.31 3.07
CA ALA A 237 15.74 -24.70 2.79
C ALA A 237 15.43 -25.12 1.35
N GLU A 238 14.36 -24.57 0.77
CA GLU A 238 13.89 -24.85 -0.58
C GLU A 238 14.50 -23.91 -1.64
N ILE A 239 15.51 -23.10 -1.30
CA ILE A 239 16.01 -22.03 -2.19
C ILE A 239 16.43 -22.55 -3.56
N TRP A 240 17.04 -23.72 -3.64
CA TRP A 240 17.48 -24.31 -4.91
C TRP A 240 16.31 -24.77 -5.78
N ALA A 241 15.28 -25.34 -5.17
CA ALA A 241 14.06 -25.72 -5.87
C ALA A 241 13.33 -24.47 -6.39
N ILE A 242 13.24 -23.41 -5.58
CA ILE A 242 12.65 -22.14 -5.96
C ILE A 242 13.42 -21.51 -7.13
N ARG A 243 14.74 -21.44 -7.04
CA ARG A 243 15.59 -20.90 -8.12
C ARG A 243 15.50 -21.69 -9.42
N SER A 244 15.23 -22.98 -9.37
CA SER A 244 15.03 -23.80 -10.57
C SER A 244 13.83 -23.39 -11.41
N LEU A 245 12.90 -22.63 -10.84
CA LEU A 245 11.75 -22.06 -11.54
C LEU A 245 12.10 -20.78 -12.31
N GLY A 246 13.35 -20.29 -12.16
CA GLY A 246 13.88 -19.17 -12.92
C GLY A 246 13.05 -17.89 -12.80
N HIS A 247 12.74 -17.28 -13.93
CA HIS A 247 12.06 -16.00 -14.03
C HIS A 247 10.58 -16.01 -13.59
N GLU A 248 9.99 -17.18 -13.40
CA GLU A 248 8.67 -17.26 -12.78
C GLU A 248 8.70 -16.75 -11.33
N ILE A 249 9.81 -16.95 -10.64
CA ILE A 249 9.96 -16.59 -9.22
C ILE A 249 10.91 -15.42 -9.05
N LEU A 250 12.11 -15.50 -9.62
CA LEU A 250 13.18 -14.53 -9.41
C LEU A 250 13.16 -13.46 -10.50
N LYS A 251 13.09 -12.20 -10.09
CA LYS A 251 13.11 -11.06 -10.99
C LYS A 251 14.50 -10.86 -11.57
N ASP A 252 14.56 -10.60 -12.87
CA ASP A 252 15.78 -10.21 -13.56
C ASP A 252 16.10 -8.73 -13.41
N GLY A 253 17.37 -8.41 -13.61
CA GLY A 253 17.87 -7.06 -13.61
C GLY A 253 19.32 -6.99 -13.13
N LYS A 254 19.87 -5.80 -12.96
CA LYS A 254 21.26 -5.61 -12.54
C LYS A 254 21.49 -5.87 -11.05
N GLY A 255 20.43 -6.01 -10.27
CA GLY A 255 20.48 -6.16 -8.83
C GLY A 255 21.09 -4.96 -8.11
N GLY A 256 21.13 -5.01 -6.80
CA GLY A 256 21.61 -3.94 -5.93
C GLY A 256 20.69 -2.72 -5.91
N GLY A 257 21.00 -1.78 -5.08
CA GLY A 257 20.19 -0.58 -4.93
C GLY A 257 19.06 -0.75 -3.91
N PHE A 258 18.00 -0.03 -4.09
CA PHE A 258 16.87 -0.07 -3.16
C PHE A 258 15.93 -1.21 -3.51
N PRO A 259 15.81 -2.20 -2.64
CA PRO A 259 15.12 -3.46 -2.93
C PRO A 259 13.61 -3.40 -2.74
N TRP A 260 13.01 -2.25 -2.78
CA TRP A 260 11.61 -2.06 -2.46
C TRP A 260 10.71 -2.27 -3.69
N CYS A 261 9.44 -2.02 -3.57
CA CYS A 261 8.41 -2.23 -4.59
C CYS A 261 8.83 -1.77 -6.00
N ARG A 262 9.59 -0.70 -6.10
CA ARG A 262 10.11 -0.18 -7.36
C ARG A 262 10.89 -1.21 -8.17
N GLU A 263 11.72 -2.00 -7.53
CA GLU A 263 12.61 -2.95 -8.22
C GLU A 263 11.86 -4.15 -8.77
N HIS A 264 10.73 -4.49 -8.17
CA HIS A 264 9.84 -5.50 -8.69
C HIS A 264 9.24 -5.13 -10.05
N PHE A 265 9.19 -3.85 -10.36
CA PHE A 265 8.61 -3.32 -11.59
C PHE A 265 9.65 -2.94 -12.64
N VAL A 266 10.93 -3.07 -12.33
CA VAL A 266 12.01 -2.80 -13.28
C VAL A 266 12.35 -4.06 -14.06
N THR A 267 12.37 -3.96 -15.39
CA THR A 267 12.51 -5.13 -16.27
C THR A 267 13.93 -5.68 -16.36
N ASP A 268 14.94 -4.90 -16.00
CA ASP A 268 16.35 -5.24 -16.11
C ASP A 268 17.02 -5.51 -14.76
N TYR A 269 16.23 -5.83 -13.74
CA TYR A 269 16.72 -6.20 -12.43
C TYR A 269 17.30 -7.62 -12.45
N THR A 270 18.52 -7.79 -11.95
CA THR A 270 19.15 -9.11 -11.79
C THR A 270 18.97 -9.59 -10.36
N PRO A 271 18.44 -10.80 -10.10
CA PRO A 271 18.34 -11.34 -8.76
C PRO A 271 19.73 -11.45 -8.12
N GLN A 272 19.92 -10.74 -7.04
CA GLN A 272 21.11 -10.86 -6.21
C GLN A 272 20.76 -10.58 -4.77
N TRP A 273 21.63 -11.02 -3.89
CA TRP A 273 21.53 -10.75 -2.47
C TRP A 273 21.85 -9.28 -2.21
N TYR A 274 20.92 -8.56 -1.60
CA TYR A 274 21.03 -7.12 -1.44
C TYR A 274 21.00 -6.63 0.00
N GLU A 275 20.57 -7.47 0.95
CA GLU A 275 20.39 -7.11 2.34
C GLU A 275 21.02 -8.14 3.26
N HIS A 276 21.83 -7.68 4.20
CA HIS A 276 22.37 -8.45 5.30
C HIS A 276 21.67 -8.06 6.58
N PHE A 277 21.26 -9.06 7.35
CA PHE A 277 20.88 -8.86 8.75
C PHE A 277 22.08 -9.11 9.64
N GLU A 278 22.28 -8.27 10.63
CA GLU A 278 23.39 -8.42 11.61
C GLU A 278 23.26 -9.70 12.45
N TYR A 279 22.08 -10.29 12.50
CA TYR A 279 21.83 -11.51 13.23
C TYR A 279 22.41 -12.73 12.49
N THR A 280 23.31 -13.42 13.18
CA THR A 280 23.80 -14.75 12.77
C THR A 280 23.18 -15.79 13.70
N ASN A 281 22.46 -16.76 13.13
CA ASN A 281 21.77 -17.78 13.93
C ASN A 281 22.77 -18.77 14.58
N GLU A 282 22.23 -19.72 15.36
CA GLU A 282 22.99 -20.75 16.08
C GLU A 282 23.79 -21.68 15.12
N LEU A 283 23.43 -21.70 13.85
CA LEU A 283 24.12 -22.46 12.79
C LEU A 283 25.23 -21.64 12.13
N GLY A 284 25.45 -20.40 12.56
CA GLY A 284 26.44 -19.51 11.96
C GLY A 284 26.00 -18.92 10.61
N ILE A 285 24.73 -18.94 10.28
CA ILE A 285 24.19 -18.42 9.02
C ILE A 285 23.75 -16.98 9.23
N THR A 286 24.37 -16.06 8.53
CA THR A 286 23.90 -14.68 8.42
C THR A 286 22.80 -14.60 7.36
N ALA A 287 21.67 -13.98 7.72
CA ALA A 287 20.53 -13.89 6.82
C ALA A 287 20.74 -12.83 5.74
N ASP A 288 20.64 -13.26 4.50
CA ASP A 288 20.61 -12.41 3.33
C ASP A 288 19.26 -12.55 2.62
N ALA A 289 18.98 -11.65 1.70
CA ALA A 289 17.73 -11.67 0.95
C ALA A 289 17.94 -11.51 -0.56
N SER A 290 16.98 -11.99 -1.34
CA SER A 290 16.87 -11.72 -2.76
C SER A 290 15.48 -11.22 -3.12
N ILE A 291 15.37 -10.60 -4.28
CA ILE A 291 14.09 -10.13 -4.80
C ILE A 291 13.35 -11.25 -5.54
N LEU A 292 12.07 -11.32 -5.33
CA LEU A 292 11.16 -12.25 -5.99
C LEU A 292 10.31 -11.52 -7.04
N THR A 293 9.74 -12.27 -7.97
CA THR A 293 8.77 -11.71 -8.90
C THR A 293 7.47 -11.33 -8.21
N ALA A 294 6.85 -10.27 -8.70
CA ALA A 294 5.58 -9.76 -8.21
C ALA A 294 4.38 -10.13 -9.10
N GLU A 295 4.56 -11.00 -10.07
CA GLU A 295 3.50 -11.38 -11.01
C GLU A 295 2.53 -12.37 -10.39
N SER A 296 1.22 -12.15 -10.62
CA SER A 296 0.13 -12.85 -9.90
C SER A 296 -0.03 -14.34 -10.22
N ASP A 297 0.49 -14.79 -11.32
CA ASP A 297 0.43 -16.19 -11.77
C ASP A 297 1.64 -17.02 -11.33
N SER A 298 2.58 -16.44 -10.62
CA SER A 298 3.73 -17.14 -10.05
C SER A 298 3.32 -18.20 -9.04
N ARG A 299 3.91 -19.39 -9.13
CA ARG A 299 3.76 -20.48 -8.13
C ARG A 299 4.29 -20.09 -6.75
N TRP A 300 5.14 -19.08 -6.66
CA TRP A 300 5.60 -18.51 -5.39
C TRP A 300 4.44 -18.11 -4.48
N TYR A 301 3.40 -17.51 -5.02
CA TYR A 301 2.25 -17.11 -4.21
C TYR A 301 1.49 -18.28 -3.59
N ASN A 302 1.44 -19.44 -4.27
CA ASN A 302 0.85 -20.63 -3.70
C ASN A 302 1.68 -21.14 -2.51
N TYR A 303 3.00 -21.19 -2.68
CA TYR A 303 3.93 -21.57 -1.60
C TYR A 303 3.80 -20.61 -0.39
N TYR A 304 3.81 -19.32 -0.65
CA TYR A 304 3.70 -18.28 0.38
C TYR A 304 2.36 -18.37 1.14
N ILE A 305 1.25 -18.50 0.43
CA ILE A 305 -0.10 -18.54 1.02
C ILE A 305 -0.30 -19.81 1.84
N GLU A 306 0.19 -20.94 1.37
CA GLU A 306 0.15 -22.19 2.14
C GLU A 306 1.03 -22.11 3.39
N GLY A 307 2.23 -21.56 3.28
CA GLY A 307 3.11 -21.29 4.41
C GLY A 307 2.47 -20.38 5.45
N LEU A 308 1.73 -19.37 5.00
CA LEU A 308 0.98 -18.46 5.87
C LEU A 308 -0.12 -19.19 6.65
N ALA A 309 -0.95 -19.98 5.96
CA ALA A 309 -1.99 -20.77 6.60
C ALA A 309 -1.40 -21.79 7.60
N TRP A 310 -0.27 -22.38 7.23
CA TRP A 310 0.46 -23.32 8.09
C TRP A 310 0.98 -22.65 9.37
N MET A 311 1.54 -21.43 9.27
CA MET A 311 2.02 -20.69 10.44
C MET A 311 0.88 -20.28 11.37
N VAL A 312 -0.24 -19.82 10.85
CA VAL A 312 -1.40 -19.52 11.68
C VAL A 312 -1.85 -20.77 12.46
N ARG A 313 -1.84 -21.94 11.81
CA ARG A 313 -2.25 -23.21 12.43
C ARG A 313 -1.26 -23.73 13.45
N ASN A 314 0.04 -23.63 13.18
CA ASN A 314 1.08 -24.34 13.95
C ASN A 314 1.83 -23.44 14.94
N TYR A 315 1.93 -22.13 14.65
CA TYR A 315 2.56 -21.15 15.55
C TYR A 315 1.54 -20.31 16.29
N ASP A 316 0.25 -20.41 15.91
CA ASP A 316 -0.88 -19.67 16.47
C ASP A 316 -0.73 -18.15 16.34
N ILE A 317 0.00 -17.66 15.32
CA ILE A 317 0.14 -16.23 15.07
C ILE A 317 -1.22 -15.59 14.78
N ASP A 318 -1.37 -14.31 15.13
CA ASP A 318 -2.62 -13.55 14.98
C ASP A 318 -2.62 -12.66 13.73
N GLY A 319 -1.60 -12.72 12.92
CA GLY A 319 -1.53 -11.91 11.72
C GLY A 319 -0.13 -11.68 11.19
N ILE A 320 -0.06 -10.79 10.22
CA ILE A 320 1.18 -10.43 9.56
C ILE A 320 1.32 -8.92 9.40
N TYR A 321 2.56 -8.50 9.22
CA TYR A 321 2.96 -7.18 8.80
C TYR A 321 3.53 -7.29 7.39
N LEU A 322 2.90 -6.62 6.45
CA LEU A 322 3.36 -6.49 5.07
C LEU A 322 4.20 -5.23 4.94
N ASP A 323 5.42 -5.40 4.51
CA ASP A 323 6.31 -4.30 4.19
C ASP A 323 6.23 -4.05 2.68
N ASP A 324 5.25 -3.23 2.30
CA ASP A 324 4.83 -2.92 0.96
C ASP A 324 4.09 -4.06 0.21
N VAL A 325 3.40 -3.71 -0.86
CA VAL A 325 2.73 -4.63 -1.78
C VAL A 325 3.31 -4.51 -3.18
N SER A 326 3.71 -5.64 -3.72
CA SER A 326 4.25 -5.76 -5.08
C SER A 326 3.50 -6.81 -5.90
N PHE A 327 2.25 -7.07 -5.56
CA PHE A 327 1.42 -8.11 -6.14
C PHE A 327 -0.02 -7.60 -6.30
N ASP A 328 -0.83 -8.29 -7.06
CA ASP A 328 -2.20 -7.86 -7.30
C ASP A 328 -3.15 -8.21 -6.13
N ARG A 329 -4.32 -7.58 -6.18
CA ARG A 329 -5.36 -7.71 -5.17
C ARG A 329 -5.78 -9.15 -4.91
N CYS A 330 -5.76 -10.03 -5.91
CA CYS A 330 -6.22 -11.41 -5.74
C CYS A 330 -5.33 -12.19 -4.78
N ILE A 331 -4.05 -11.88 -4.74
CA ILE A 331 -3.11 -12.50 -3.80
C ILE A 331 -3.47 -12.12 -2.37
N LEU A 332 -3.68 -10.83 -2.11
CA LEU A 332 -4.03 -10.36 -0.78
C LEU A 332 -5.40 -10.89 -0.30
N LYS A 333 -6.36 -10.98 -1.23
CA LYS A 333 -7.64 -11.65 -0.95
C LYS A 333 -7.47 -13.13 -0.55
N ARG A 334 -6.59 -13.85 -1.25
CA ARG A 334 -6.27 -15.25 -0.93
C ARG A 334 -5.57 -15.37 0.42
N MET A 335 -4.62 -14.49 0.72
CA MET A 335 -3.94 -14.44 2.02
C MET A 335 -4.94 -14.28 3.16
N ARG A 336 -5.82 -13.28 3.08
CA ARG A 336 -6.88 -13.03 4.05
C ARG A 336 -7.73 -14.30 4.26
N ARG A 337 -8.23 -14.87 3.17
CA ARG A 337 -9.06 -16.09 3.23
C ARG A 337 -8.33 -17.29 3.82
N ALA A 338 -7.05 -17.47 3.48
CA ALA A 338 -6.25 -18.57 4.02
C ALA A 338 -6.06 -18.44 5.53
N MET A 339 -5.76 -17.24 6.02
CA MET A 339 -5.63 -16.98 7.45
C MET A 339 -6.96 -17.19 8.20
N GLU A 340 -8.03 -16.58 7.73
CA GLU A 340 -9.35 -16.63 8.36
C GLU A 340 -9.98 -18.03 8.35
N SER A 341 -9.62 -18.88 7.38
CA SER A 341 -10.04 -20.29 7.36
C SER A 341 -9.45 -21.11 8.51
N VAL A 342 -8.36 -20.64 9.10
CA VAL A 342 -7.67 -21.29 10.23
C VAL A 342 -8.02 -20.61 11.55
N LYS A 343 -7.93 -19.28 11.58
CA LYS A 343 -8.14 -18.49 12.79
C LYS A 343 -8.89 -17.21 12.43
N PRO A 344 -10.13 -17.03 12.92
CA PRO A 344 -10.86 -15.77 12.74
C PRO A 344 -10.10 -14.57 13.33
N ASP A 345 -10.42 -13.38 12.87
CA ASP A 345 -9.87 -12.12 13.38
C ASP A 345 -8.34 -11.96 13.27
N CYS A 346 -7.71 -12.66 12.34
CA CYS A 346 -6.34 -12.40 11.96
C CYS A 346 -6.19 -10.99 11.40
N LEU A 347 -5.06 -10.35 11.70
CA LEU A 347 -4.77 -8.98 11.32
C LEU A 347 -3.74 -8.92 10.19
N ILE A 348 -3.96 -8.04 9.22
CA ILE A 348 -2.99 -7.69 8.18
C ILE A 348 -2.74 -6.20 8.24
N ASP A 349 -1.51 -5.82 8.53
CA ASP A 349 -1.07 -4.44 8.48
C ASP A 349 -0.28 -4.20 7.19
N LEU A 350 -0.44 -3.03 6.62
CA LEU A 350 0.27 -2.60 5.43
C LEU A 350 1.15 -1.41 5.73
N HIS A 351 2.45 -1.62 5.60
CA HIS A 351 3.45 -0.57 5.50
C HIS A 351 3.67 -0.24 4.03
N SER A 352 3.33 0.95 3.64
CA SER A 352 3.46 1.43 2.27
C SER A 352 3.50 2.95 2.24
N ASN A 353 3.50 3.52 1.05
CA ASN A 353 3.60 4.96 0.84
C ASN A 353 4.85 5.54 1.51
N THR A 354 5.98 4.87 1.25
CA THR A 354 7.32 5.31 1.64
C THR A 354 7.94 6.14 0.52
N GLY A 355 9.10 6.73 0.78
CA GLY A 355 9.90 7.35 -0.27
C GLY A 355 10.31 6.38 -1.38
N PHE A 356 10.22 5.09 -1.13
CA PHE A 356 10.51 4.03 -2.09
C PHE A 356 9.28 3.65 -2.92
N SER A 357 8.14 3.50 -2.34
CA SER A 357 6.91 3.13 -3.03
C SER A 357 6.16 4.30 -3.66
N LYS A 358 6.48 5.53 -3.37
CA LYS A 358 6.11 6.78 -4.04
C LYS A 358 4.64 6.98 -4.45
N GLY A 359 3.76 6.10 -4.09
CA GLY A 359 2.36 6.23 -4.42
C GLY A 359 1.60 6.96 -3.34
N PRO A 360 0.71 7.88 -3.67
CA PRO A 360 -0.26 8.38 -2.71
C PRO A 360 -1.19 7.25 -2.27
N VAL A 361 -1.86 7.43 -1.15
CA VAL A 361 -2.68 6.39 -0.52
C VAL A 361 -3.74 5.80 -1.46
N ASN A 362 -4.25 6.57 -2.42
CA ASN A 362 -5.23 6.08 -3.39
C ASN A 362 -4.69 4.99 -4.33
N GLN A 363 -3.38 4.85 -4.49
CA GLN A 363 -2.77 3.76 -5.23
C GLN A 363 -2.94 2.39 -4.57
N TYR A 364 -3.20 2.38 -3.29
CA TYR A 364 -3.39 1.17 -2.49
C TYR A 364 -4.86 0.84 -2.23
N MET A 365 -5.78 1.64 -2.75
CA MET A 365 -7.21 1.59 -2.41
C MET A 365 -7.84 0.22 -2.66
N GLU A 366 -7.42 -0.47 -3.71
CA GLU A 366 -7.94 -1.80 -4.05
C GLU A 366 -7.57 -2.89 -3.03
N PHE A 367 -6.53 -2.65 -2.21
CA PHE A 367 -6.07 -3.58 -1.17
C PHE A 367 -6.78 -3.37 0.17
N PHE A 368 -7.32 -2.19 0.41
CA PHE A 368 -7.88 -1.79 1.70
C PHE A 368 -9.00 -2.70 2.24
N PRO A 369 -9.85 -3.32 1.43
CA PRO A 369 -10.80 -4.31 1.95
C PRO A 369 -10.18 -5.46 2.74
N TYR A 370 -8.90 -5.76 2.49
CA TYR A 370 -8.18 -6.89 3.07
C TYR A 370 -7.18 -6.49 4.17
N ILE A 371 -7.01 -5.19 4.41
CA ILE A 371 -6.07 -4.61 5.37
C ILE A 371 -6.81 -4.17 6.62
N ASP A 372 -6.17 -4.23 7.79
CA ASP A 372 -6.75 -3.77 9.06
C ASP A 372 -6.12 -2.46 9.53
N LYS A 373 -4.83 -2.26 9.29
CA LYS A 373 -4.11 -1.07 9.72
C LYS A 373 -3.12 -0.59 8.67
N LEU A 374 -2.99 0.72 8.55
CA LEU A 374 -2.02 1.38 7.69
C LEU A 374 -0.84 1.90 8.51
N TRP A 375 0.34 1.69 7.97
CA TRP A 375 1.61 2.21 8.44
C TRP A 375 2.22 3.04 7.31
N PHE A 376 1.54 4.12 6.96
CA PHE A 376 1.91 4.97 5.85
C PHE A 376 2.75 6.16 6.30
N GLY A 377 3.59 6.64 5.40
CA GLY A 377 4.26 7.90 5.57
C GLY A 377 5.66 7.83 6.16
N GLU A 378 6.41 6.76 5.95
CA GLU A 378 7.81 6.67 6.39
C GLU A 378 8.65 7.86 5.92
N SER A 379 8.36 8.38 4.74
CA SER A 379 9.03 9.55 4.17
C SER A 379 8.28 10.86 4.34
N PHE A 380 7.20 10.87 5.10
CA PHE A 380 6.41 12.08 5.30
C PHE A 380 7.11 13.05 6.25
N LEU A 381 7.05 14.32 5.90
CA LEU A 381 7.47 15.41 6.78
C LEU A 381 6.24 15.85 7.59
N TYR A 382 5.94 15.11 8.63
CA TYR A 382 4.72 15.26 9.42
C TYR A 382 4.49 16.70 9.91
N ASP A 383 5.55 17.43 10.26
CA ASP A 383 5.46 18.83 10.70
C ASP A 383 4.98 19.79 9.60
N LYS A 384 5.06 19.39 8.34
CA LYS A 384 4.63 20.16 7.19
C LYS A 384 3.27 19.74 6.64
N MET A 385 2.71 18.67 7.15
CA MET A 385 1.41 18.16 6.71
C MET A 385 0.28 19.03 7.25
N SER A 386 -0.67 19.38 6.40
CA SER A 386 -1.94 19.96 6.83
C SER A 386 -2.86 18.93 7.48
N ALA A 387 -3.90 19.38 8.17
CA ALA A 387 -4.92 18.50 8.71
C ALA A 387 -5.53 17.58 7.64
N ALA A 388 -5.76 18.11 6.46
CA ALA A 388 -6.30 17.37 5.33
C ALA A 388 -5.34 16.29 4.83
N ASN A 389 -4.02 16.58 4.75
CA ASN A 389 -3.03 15.57 4.41
C ASN A 389 -3.02 14.42 5.43
N TRP A 390 -3.01 14.73 6.72
CA TRP A 390 -3.06 13.73 7.78
C TRP A 390 -4.28 12.83 7.65
N LEU A 391 -5.45 13.44 7.48
CA LEU A 391 -6.69 12.70 7.37
C LEU A 391 -6.69 11.78 6.15
N VAL A 392 -6.30 12.32 4.99
CA VAL A 392 -6.45 11.61 3.71
C VAL A 392 -5.28 10.67 3.42
N GLU A 393 -4.02 11.08 3.71
CA GLU A 393 -2.84 10.31 3.30
C GLU A 393 -2.39 9.27 4.33
N SER A 394 -2.70 9.45 5.61
CA SER A 394 -2.09 8.65 6.66
C SER A 394 -3.05 7.98 7.63
N SER A 395 -4.18 8.62 7.96
CA SER A 395 -5.02 8.16 9.06
C SER A 395 -5.76 6.85 8.79
N GLY A 396 -6.01 6.52 7.53
CA GLY A 396 -6.88 5.40 7.14
C GLY A 396 -8.36 5.63 7.37
N ILE A 397 -8.73 6.64 8.14
CA ILE A 397 -10.13 6.90 8.58
C ILE A 397 -11.10 6.99 7.40
N PRO A 398 -10.83 7.76 6.33
CA PRO A 398 -11.76 7.86 5.20
C PRO A 398 -12.01 6.54 4.48
N PHE A 399 -11.16 5.56 4.71
CA PHE A 399 -11.18 4.27 4.03
C PHE A 399 -11.74 3.13 4.90
N GLY A 400 -12.03 3.41 6.17
CA GLY A 400 -12.51 2.41 7.14
C GLY A 400 -11.37 1.64 7.82
N LEU A 401 -10.18 2.22 7.83
CA LEU A 401 -8.98 1.67 8.44
C LEU A 401 -8.51 2.56 9.59
N THR A 402 -7.57 2.05 10.35
CA THR A 402 -6.79 2.83 11.32
C THR A 402 -5.36 3.00 10.83
N GLY A 403 -4.67 4.03 11.28
CA GLY A 403 -3.29 4.29 10.88
C GLY A 403 -2.40 4.69 12.05
N ASP A 404 -1.12 4.36 11.97
CA ASP A 404 -0.10 4.82 12.90
C ASP A 404 0.98 5.60 12.17
N MET A 405 1.56 6.56 12.87
CA MET A 405 2.74 7.27 12.39
C MET A 405 3.96 6.35 12.42
N LEU A 406 4.70 6.34 11.33
CA LEU A 406 5.85 5.45 11.19
C LEU A 406 7.18 6.08 11.54
N PHE A 407 7.32 7.38 11.38
CA PHE A 407 8.63 8.02 11.30
C PHE A 407 8.87 9.05 12.39
N ARG A 408 10.15 9.36 12.62
CA ARG A 408 10.61 10.41 13.53
C ARG A 408 10.13 11.79 13.08
N GLY A 409 10.06 12.71 14.04
CA GLY A 409 9.87 14.12 13.75
C GLY A 409 8.43 14.50 13.49
N GLY A 410 7.50 13.60 13.66
CA GLY A 410 6.11 13.99 13.74
C GLY A 410 5.82 14.51 15.13
N ASN A 411 5.04 15.55 15.22
CA ASN A 411 4.44 15.93 16.48
C ASN A 411 3.41 14.88 16.88
N ALA A 412 3.74 14.02 17.84
CA ALA A 412 2.84 12.94 18.28
C ALA A 412 1.49 13.44 18.74
N TRP A 413 1.43 14.62 19.34
CA TRP A 413 0.19 15.27 19.75
C TRP A 413 -0.65 15.67 18.55
N LEU A 414 0.00 16.15 17.49
CA LEU A 414 -0.69 16.50 16.24
C LEU A 414 -1.29 15.23 15.60
N GLY A 415 -0.53 14.14 15.53
CA GLY A 415 -1.02 12.85 15.06
C GLY A 415 -2.24 12.38 15.84
N MET A 416 -2.20 12.46 17.17
CA MET A 416 -3.34 12.09 18.02
C MET A 416 -4.58 12.95 17.75
N GLN A 417 -4.42 14.24 17.47
CA GLN A 417 -5.54 15.10 17.09
C GLN A 417 -6.23 14.63 15.80
N TYR A 418 -5.49 14.00 14.91
CA TYR A 418 -6.00 13.44 13.66
C TYR A 418 -6.32 11.94 13.72
N GLY A 419 -6.42 11.40 14.94
CA GLY A 419 -6.80 10.02 15.17
C GLY A 419 -5.69 9.00 14.94
N MET A 420 -4.42 9.43 14.95
CA MET A 420 -3.28 8.54 14.77
C MET A 420 -2.50 8.38 16.07
N THR A 421 -2.00 7.17 16.29
CA THR A 421 -0.99 6.87 17.31
C THR A 421 0.39 6.75 16.67
N VAL A 422 1.43 6.57 17.48
CA VAL A 422 2.80 6.41 16.98
C VAL A 422 3.22 4.95 17.05
N ARG A 423 4.12 4.57 16.17
CA ARG A 423 4.81 3.28 16.18
C ARG A 423 5.72 3.19 17.39
N TYR A 424 5.37 2.38 18.36
CA TYR A 424 6.08 2.27 19.64
C TYR A 424 6.87 0.96 19.72
N PRO A 425 8.08 0.94 20.26
CA PRO A 425 8.95 2.06 20.65
C PRO A 425 9.90 2.53 19.55
N TRP A 426 9.79 1.99 18.37
CA TRP A 426 10.76 2.14 17.28
C TRP A 426 10.91 3.59 16.87
N PHE A 427 10.93 4.55 17.15
CA PHE A 427 11.08 5.96 16.84
C PHE A 427 10.41 6.88 17.87
N THR A 428 10.50 6.50 19.14
CA THR A 428 10.00 7.37 20.22
C THR A 428 10.99 8.46 20.62
N GLU A 429 12.24 8.41 20.16
CA GLU A 429 13.20 9.48 20.42
C GLU A 429 12.80 10.73 19.66
N GLY A 430 12.45 11.78 20.38
CA GLY A 430 12.06 13.07 19.82
C GLY A 430 10.55 13.29 19.70
N VAL A 431 9.75 12.47 20.37
CA VAL A 431 8.30 12.65 20.51
C VAL A 431 7.98 13.29 21.86
#